data_b8f7d22aae86be715246494a5c779cd4
#
_entry.id   b8f7d22aae86be715246494a5c779cd4
#
_cell.length_a   1.000
_cell.length_b   1.000
_cell.length_c   1.000
_cell.angle_alpha   90.00
_cell.angle_beta   90.00
_cell.angle_gamma   90.00
#
_symmetry.space_group_name_H-M   'P 1'
#
loop_
_entity.id
_entity.type
_entity.pdbx_description
1 polymer ?
#
loop_
_entity_poly.entity_id
_entity_poly.type
_entity_poly.pdbx_seq_one_letter_code
_entity_poly.pdbx_strand_id
1 'polypeptide(L)'
;SASLKAFIDNWSETLIDPNYSDFKEKMAKIDFRLILVGGDCPKVKAKPCITQMKYTLDFIGAELNGYIIGTAERPGDISKDAFALERAKEWKENLGNATEI
;
A
#
# COMPACT_ATOMS: atom_id res chain seq x y z
N SER A 1 2.06 -7.41 -8.64
CA SER A 1 2.54 -8.79 -8.71
C SER A 1 1.41 -9.77 -8.54
N ALA A 2 1.58 -10.96 -9.06
CA ALA A 2 0.58 -12.03 -8.94
C ALA A 2 0.33 -12.43 -7.49
N SER A 3 1.38 -12.45 -6.67
CA SER A 3 1.26 -12.77 -5.24
C SER A 3 0.42 -11.75 -4.50
N LEU A 4 0.62 -10.47 -4.79
CA LEU A 4 -0.15 -9.41 -4.17
C LEU A 4 -1.62 -9.47 -4.58
N LYS A 5 -1.90 -9.73 -5.86
CA LYS A 5 -3.27 -9.87 -6.35
C LYS A 5 -3.96 -11.06 -5.70
N ALA A 6 -3.29 -12.20 -5.57
CA ALA A 6 -3.85 -13.37 -4.90
C ALA A 6 -4.19 -13.07 -3.43
N PHE A 7 -3.33 -12.34 -2.76
CA PHE A 7 -3.56 -11.91 -1.38
C PHE A 7 -4.80 -11.02 -1.28
N ILE A 8 -4.92 -10.05 -2.19
CA ILE A 8 -6.08 -9.14 -2.23
C ILE A 8 -7.36 -9.88 -2.59
N ASP A 9 -7.30 -10.82 -3.53
CA ASP A 9 -8.47 -11.59 -3.95
C ASP A 9 -9.08 -12.41 -2.80
N ASN A 10 -8.27 -12.84 -1.85
CA ASN A 10 -8.76 -13.53 -0.65
C ASN A 10 -9.62 -12.64 0.24
N TRP A 11 -9.48 -11.33 0.15
CA TRP A 11 -10.31 -10.40 0.93
C TRP A 11 -11.78 -10.50 0.57
N SER A 12 -12.09 -10.74 -0.69
CA SER A 12 -13.49 -10.90 -1.12
C SER A 12 -14.15 -12.08 -0.44
N GLU A 13 -13.44 -13.20 -0.32
CA GLU A 13 -13.93 -14.40 0.35
C GLU A 13 -14.09 -14.17 1.85
N THR A 14 -13.11 -13.52 2.46
CA THR A 14 -13.14 -13.22 3.90
C THR A 14 -14.28 -12.28 4.24
N LEU A 15 -14.56 -11.31 3.37
CA LEU A 15 -15.61 -10.32 3.57
C LEU A 15 -17.00 -10.94 3.72
N ILE A 16 -17.28 -12.02 2.98
CA ILE A 16 -18.58 -12.68 2.99
C ILE A 16 -18.63 -13.91 3.93
N ASP A 17 -17.50 -14.28 4.52
CA ASP A 17 -17.43 -15.45 5.40
C ASP A 17 -18.01 -15.10 6.77
N PRO A 18 -19.06 -15.83 7.23
CA PRO A 18 -19.67 -15.56 8.54
C PRO A 18 -18.73 -15.76 9.73
N ASN A 19 -17.63 -16.53 9.55
CA ASN A 19 -16.62 -16.69 10.59
C ASN A 19 -15.76 -15.43 10.78
N TYR A 20 -15.83 -14.48 9.85
CA TYR A 20 -15.07 -13.24 9.87
C TYR A 20 -16.00 -12.03 9.79
N SER A 21 -17.08 -12.05 10.59
CA SER A 21 -18.11 -11.01 10.56
C SER A 21 -17.61 -9.60 10.93
N ASP A 22 -16.46 -9.53 11.61
CA ASP A 22 -15.82 -8.27 12.02
C ASP A 22 -14.69 -7.85 11.08
N PHE A 23 -14.58 -8.44 9.90
CA PHE A 23 -13.49 -8.20 8.97
C PHE A 23 -13.35 -6.72 8.59
N LYS A 24 -14.42 -6.06 8.18
CA LYS A 24 -14.40 -4.63 7.82
C LYS A 24 -13.98 -3.75 8.99
N GLU A 25 -14.48 -4.06 10.17
CA GLU A 25 -14.15 -3.31 11.38
C GLU A 25 -12.66 -3.39 11.70
N LYS A 26 -12.09 -4.59 11.57
CA LYS A 26 -10.66 -4.80 11.77
C LYS A 26 -9.83 -4.14 10.69
N MET A 27 -10.25 -4.23 9.43
CA MET A 27 -9.51 -3.64 8.32
C MET A 27 -9.48 -2.12 8.40
N ALA A 28 -10.54 -1.49 8.91
CA ALA A 28 -10.60 -0.04 9.08
C ALA A 28 -9.55 0.49 10.06
N LYS A 29 -9.03 -0.36 10.94
CA LYS A 29 -8.03 0.01 11.95
C LYS A 29 -6.59 -0.16 11.47
N ILE A 30 -6.39 -0.76 10.30
CA ILE A 30 -5.06 -1.01 9.77
C ILE A 30 -4.54 0.24 9.06
N ASP A 31 -3.27 0.56 9.30
CA ASP A 31 -2.57 1.63 8.61
C ASP A 31 -2.01 1.08 7.29
N PHE A 32 -2.80 1.20 6.22
CA PHE A 32 -2.39 0.76 4.90
C PHE A 32 -1.54 1.81 4.20
N ARG A 33 -0.38 1.40 3.74
CA ARG A 33 0.54 2.24 2.95
C ARG A 33 1.04 1.46 1.77
N LEU A 34 1.36 2.15 0.68
CA LEU A 34 1.74 1.53 -0.58
C LEU A 34 3.12 2.02 -1.00
N ILE A 35 3.98 1.08 -1.39
CA ILE A 35 5.28 1.40 -1.97
C ILE A 35 5.32 0.82 -3.38
N LEU A 36 5.62 1.68 -4.34
CA LEU A 36 5.70 1.34 -5.76
C LEU A 36 7.08 1.73 -6.27
N VAL A 37 7.65 0.88 -7.11
CA VAL A 37 8.95 1.16 -7.74
C VAL A 37 8.82 0.87 -9.23
N GLY A 38 9.31 1.77 -10.06
CA GLY A 38 9.32 1.60 -11.50
C GLY A 38 10.43 2.39 -12.18
N GLY A 39 10.78 2.02 -13.40
CA GLY A 39 11.86 2.65 -14.15
C GLY A 39 11.42 3.68 -15.19
N ASP A 40 10.16 3.63 -15.61
CA ASP A 40 9.67 4.47 -16.72
C ASP A 40 8.60 5.42 -16.23
N CYS A 41 9.00 6.65 -15.91
CA CYS A 41 8.10 7.70 -15.42
C CYS A 41 7.14 7.21 -14.33
N PRO A 42 7.65 6.60 -13.24
CA PRO A 42 6.78 5.94 -12.27
C PRO A 42 5.82 6.90 -11.57
N LYS A 43 6.17 8.17 -11.42
CA LYS A 43 5.28 9.15 -10.79
C LYS A 43 4.00 9.37 -11.58
N VAL A 44 4.02 9.14 -12.88
CA VAL A 44 2.84 9.24 -13.74
C VAL A 44 2.18 7.89 -13.91
N LYS A 45 2.97 6.88 -14.26
CA LYS A 45 2.46 5.55 -14.60
C LYS A 45 1.96 4.74 -13.41
N ALA A 46 2.36 5.09 -12.21
CA ALA A 46 1.86 4.44 -11.00
C ALA A 46 0.48 4.95 -10.56
N LYS A 47 0.01 6.09 -11.08
CA LYS A 47 -1.29 6.65 -10.67
C LYS A 47 -2.46 5.69 -10.81
N PRO A 48 -2.63 4.96 -11.91
CA PRO A 48 -3.71 3.98 -12.01
C PRO A 48 -3.64 2.90 -10.93
N CYS A 49 -2.44 2.46 -10.59
CA CYS A 49 -2.23 1.45 -9.54
C CYS A 49 -2.65 2.00 -8.16
N ILE A 50 -2.29 3.23 -7.86
CA ILE A 50 -2.67 3.89 -6.61
C ILE A 50 -4.19 4.04 -6.53
N THR A 51 -4.82 4.46 -7.62
CA THR A 51 -6.28 4.61 -7.69
C THR A 51 -6.97 3.27 -7.49
N GLN A 52 -6.47 2.22 -8.15
CA GLN A 52 -7.01 0.87 -7.99
C GLN A 52 -6.90 0.41 -6.54
N MET A 53 -5.78 0.65 -5.90
CA MET A 53 -5.57 0.27 -4.50
C MET A 53 -6.53 1.04 -3.58
N LYS A 54 -6.76 2.31 -3.82
CA LYS A 54 -7.72 3.10 -3.05
C LYS A 54 -9.13 2.50 -3.12
N TYR A 55 -9.58 2.15 -4.31
CA TYR A 55 -10.90 1.54 -4.47
C TYR A 55 -10.97 0.13 -3.87
N THR A 56 -9.89 -0.63 -3.98
CA THR A 56 -9.81 -1.96 -3.37
C THR A 56 -9.95 -1.87 -1.85
N LEU A 57 -9.23 -0.94 -1.23
CA LEU A 57 -9.30 -0.74 0.21
C LEU A 57 -10.66 -0.19 0.65
N ASP A 58 -11.23 0.72 -0.13
CA ASP A 58 -12.55 1.27 0.14
C ASP A 58 -13.61 0.16 0.19
N PHE A 59 -13.52 -0.81 -0.71
CA PHE A 59 -14.43 -1.94 -0.76
C PHE A 59 -14.44 -2.76 0.55
N ILE A 60 -13.29 -2.88 1.21
CA ILE A 60 -13.19 -3.61 2.49
C ILE A 60 -13.27 -2.70 3.72
N GLY A 61 -13.64 -1.43 3.53
CA GLY A 61 -13.81 -0.48 4.63
C GLY A 61 -12.54 0.13 5.16
N ALA A 62 -11.44 0.05 4.42
CA ALA A 62 -10.14 0.59 4.82
C ALA A 62 -9.78 1.81 3.97
N GLU A 63 -8.69 2.48 4.34
CA GLU A 63 -8.17 3.64 3.63
C GLU A 63 -6.68 3.49 3.35
N LEU A 64 -6.24 4.05 2.22
CA LEU A 64 -4.82 4.16 1.90
C LEU A 64 -4.28 5.44 2.53
N ASN A 65 -3.43 5.30 3.54
CA ASN A 65 -2.94 6.43 4.32
C ASN A 65 -1.72 7.13 3.73
N GLY A 66 -1.09 6.52 2.75
CA GLY A 66 0.03 7.14 2.07
C GLY A 66 0.66 6.22 1.04
N TYR A 67 1.49 6.80 0.20
CA TYR A 67 2.26 6.02 -0.77
C TYR A 67 3.61 6.66 -1.03
N ILE A 68 4.56 5.81 -1.45
CA ILE A 68 5.88 6.23 -1.92
C ILE A 68 6.07 5.65 -3.31
N ILE A 69 6.51 6.48 -4.25
CA ILE A 69 6.87 6.06 -5.60
C ILE A 69 8.38 6.21 -5.75
N GLY A 70 9.07 5.09 -5.89
CA GLY A 70 10.51 5.07 -6.12
C GLY A 70 10.83 4.85 -7.59
N THR A 71 11.98 5.35 -8.02
CA THR A 71 12.49 5.19 -9.39
C THR A 71 13.68 4.26 -9.38
N ALA A 72 13.57 3.13 -10.08
CA ALA A 72 14.65 2.16 -10.24
C ALA A 72 14.33 1.22 -11.40
N GLU A 73 15.34 0.86 -12.19
CA GLU A 73 15.22 -0.09 -13.30
C GLU A 73 15.89 -1.42 -13.00
N ARG A 74 17.03 -1.37 -12.31
CA ARG A 74 17.89 -2.53 -12.03
C ARG A 74 18.01 -2.77 -10.55
N PRO A 75 18.37 -3.98 -10.13
CA PRO A 75 18.65 -4.25 -8.73
C PRO A 75 19.65 -3.25 -8.15
N GLY A 76 19.32 -2.68 -7.01
CA GLY A 76 20.16 -1.69 -6.33
C GLY A 76 19.94 -0.23 -6.74
N ASP A 77 19.27 0.03 -7.86
CA ASP A 77 19.05 1.41 -8.32
C ASP A 77 18.22 2.25 -7.36
N ILE A 78 17.37 1.62 -6.57
CA ILE A 78 16.54 2.35 -5.60
C ILE A 78 17.38 3.11 -4.58
N SER A 79 18.62 2.67 -4.32
CA SER A 79 19.52 3.36 -3.41
C SER A 79 19.92 4.75 -3.90
N LYS A 80 19.71 5.03 -5.19
CA LYS A 80 20.00 6.32 -5.81
C LYS A 80 18.82 7.30 -5.74
N ASP A 81 17.64 6.83 -5.35
CA ASP A 81 16.46 7.66 -5.20
C ASP A 81 16.40 8.23 -3.77
N ALA A 82 17.10 9.33 -3.56
CA ALA A 82 17.21 9.96 -2.25
C ALA A 82 15.86 10.41 -1.67
N PHE A 83 14.96 10.88 -2.53
CA PHE A 83 13.63 11.32 -2.08
C PHE A 83 12.80 10.15 -1.56
N ALA A 84 12.76 9.03 -2.29
CA ALA A 84 12.01 7.86 -1.87
C ALA A 84 12.58 7.27 -0.58
N LEU A 85 13.90 7.20 -0.47
CA LEU A 85 14.55 6.68 0.73
C LEU A 85 14.28 7.56 1.96
N GLU A 86 14.29 8.88 1.80
CA GLU A 86 13.97 9.80 2.89
C GLU A 86 12.53 9.63 3.35
N ARG A 87 11.59 9.48 2.42
CA ARG A 87 10.18 9.24 2.77
C ARG A 87 10.01 7.90 3.50
N ALA A 88 10.70 6.85 3.05
CA ALA A 88 10.68 5.56 3.73
C ALA A 88 11.25 5.66 5.15
N LYS A 89 12.30 6.44 5.33
CA LYS A 89 12.90 6.68 6.64
C LYS A 89 11.94 7.40 7.57
N GLU A 90 11.25 8.42 7.08
CA GLU A 90 10.21 9.13 7.82
C GLU A 90 9.10 8.17 8.27
N TRP A 91 8.68 7.29 7.39
CA TRP A 91 7.67 6.29 7.72
C TRP A 91 8.15 5.36 8.83
N LYS A 92 9.40 4.90 8.74
CA LYS A 92 9.99 4.03 9.77
C LYS A 92 10.00 4.71 11.13
N GLU A 93 10.37 5.98 11.17
CA GLU A 93 10.45 6.75 12.41
C GLU A 93 9.07 7.00 13.01
N ASN A 94 8.04 7.12 12.18
CA ASN A 94 6.69 7.45 12.60
C ASN A 94 5.75 6.25 12.77
N LEU A 95 6.19 5.03 12.44
CA LEU A 95 5.34 3.85 12.57
C LEU A 95 4.85 3.63 14.00
N GLY A 96 5.69 3.91 14.99
CA GLY A 96 5.31 3.79 16.38
C GLY A 96 4.28 4.82 16.82
N ASN A 97 4.15 5.92 16.08
CA ASN A 97 3.26 7.03 16.39
C ASN A 97 2.01 7.04 15.51
N ALA A 98 1.90 6.13 14.54
CA ALA A 98 0.78 6.09 13.59
C ALA A 98 -0.57 5.93 14.29
N THR A 99 -0.59 5.25 15.42
CA THR A 99 -1.81 5.03 16.20
C THR A 99 -2.23 6.23 17.04
N GLU A 100 -1.38 7.23 17.16
CA GLU A 100 -1.63 8.43 17.94
C GLU A 100 -2.30 9.54 17.14
N ILE A 101 -2.34 9.34 15.85
CA ILE A 101 -2.99 10.26 14.91
C ILE A 101 -4.48 9.90 14.78
#